data_0fdc52a96f9778f9f4a255831217467b
#
_entry.id   0fdc52a96f9778f9f4a255831217467b
#
_cell.length_a   1.000
_cell.length_b   1.000
_cell.length_c   1.000
_cell.angle_alpha   90.00
_cell.angle_beta   90.00
_cell.angle_gamma   90.00
#
_symmetry.space_group_name_H-M   'P 1'
#
loop_
_entity.id
_entity.type
_entity.pdbx_description
1 polymer ?
#
loop_
_entity_poly.entity_id
_entity_poly.type
_entity_poly.pdbx_seq_one_letter_code
_entity_poly.pdbx_strand_id
1 'polypeptide(L)'
;VLFNFEEAQDMMKILKKLLVLFLVGVIGFSSYNLFLIYKQNQDERKALDAINSVIDKKDDLIKESNITIPKLSLQTITHDELMKMKEVNKDVIGYLQFDSGLISEPVVQTTNNEYYLYHDINHGYNDFGTVFMNKDNTLEDTNLVMYGHAGVYAGTQKFSNLNTLLNNYDEYSKNSFLTFYTDKDVRRYQISYIIQNRDLDAFNHQTLGFTEETFKSWLDFANSHTSVTSLNPLKWGDKFITLQTCIHGGGDDKVIVIAKEVWRGNYAN
;
A
#
# COMPACT_ATOMS: atom_id res chain seq x y z
N VAL A 1 -24.78 62.12 -7.18
CA VAL A 1 -25.58 60.92 -7.38
C VAL A 1 -25.91 60.37 -5.98
N LEU A 2 -27.14 60.65 -5.48
CA LEU A 2 -27.63 60.11 -4.20
C LEU A 2 -27.96 58.63 -4.44
N PHE A 3 -27.20 57.75 -3.86
CA PHE A 3 -27.50 56.31 -3.86
C PHE A 3 -28.79 56.14 -3.04
N ASN A 4 -29.84 55.59 -3.65
CA ASN A 4 -31.12 55.36 -2.99
C ASN A 4 -30.95 54.22 -1.97
N PHE A 5 -31.13 54.50 -0.70
CA PHE A 5 -30.90 53.58 0.42
C PHE A 5 -31.76 52.31 0.32
N GLU A 6 -32.98 52.44 -0.24
CA GLU A 6 -33.87 51.30 -0.49
C GLU A 6 -33.33 50.33 -1.55
N GLU A 7 -32.78 50.84 -2.66
CA GLU A 7 -32.16 50.01 -3.71
C GLU A 7 -30.95 49.23 -3.17
N ALA A 8 -30.13 49.84 -2.28
CA ALA A 8 -29.02 49.17 -1.63
C ALA A 8 -29.45 48.03 -0.70
N GLN A 9 -30.57 48.22 0.03
CA GLN A 9 -31.14 47.20 0.91
C GLN A 9 -31.70 46.01 0.09
N ASP A 10 -32.38 46.25 -1.01
CA ASP A 10 -32.94 45.19 -1.84
C ASP A 10 -31.85 44.42 -2.59
N MET A 11 -30.82 45.11 -3.07
CA MET A 11 -29.63 44.48 -3.62
C MET A 11 -28.92 43.54 -2.59
N MET A 12 -28.83 43.98 -1.34
CA MET A 12 -28.25 43.21 -0.25
C MET A 12 -29.09 41.97 0.10
N LYS A 13 -30.42 42.05 0.01
CA LYS A 13 -31.33 40.89 0.18
C LYS A 13 -31.15 39.87 -0.95
N ILE A 14 -30.99 40.32 -2.20
CA ILE A 14 -30.74 39.47 -3.35
C ILE A 14 -29.37 38.78 -3.21
N LEU A 15 -28.34 39.53 -2.83
CA LEU A 15 -26.98 38.99 -2.63
C LEU A 15 -26.95 37.91 -1.54
N LYS A 16 -27.67 38.13 -0.41
CA LYS A 16 -27.80 37.11 0.64
C LYS A 16 -28.50 35.84 0.13
N LYS A 17 -29.55 35.96 -0.67
CA LYS A 17 -30.23 34.81 -1.25
C LYS A 17 -29.32 34.05 -2.21
N LEU A 18 -28.54 34.73 -3.05
CA LEU A 18 -27.58 34.12 -3.96
C LEU A 18 -26.46 33.42 -3.19
N LEU A 19 -25.96 34.03 -2.11
CA LEU A 19 -24.95 33.42 -1.24
C LEU A 19 -25.46 32.11 -0.58
N VAL A 20 -26.72 32.13 -0.08
CA VAL A 20 -27.34 30.92 0.49
C VAL A 20 -27.49 29.82 -0.56
N LEU A 21 -27.94 30.15 -1.77
CA LEU A 21 -28.05 29.20 -2.86
C LEU A 21 -26.68 28.61 -3.24
N PHE A 22 -25.65 29.45 -3.30
CA PHE A 22 -24.28 29.00 -3.55
C PHE A 22 -23.78 28.04 -2.45
N LEU A 23 -23.99 28.40 -1.17
CA LEU A 23 -23.58 27.52 -0.04
C LEU A 23 -24.33 26.19 -0.05
N VAL A 24 -25.63 26.19 -0.38
CA VAL A 24 -26.39 24.93 -0.54
C VAL A 24 -25.84 24.10 -1.67
N GLY A 25 -25.46 24.73 -2.79
CA GLY A 25 -24.79 24.03 -3.91
C GLY A 25 -23.46 23.39 -3.50
N VAL A 26 -22.62 24.14 -2.76
CA VAL A 26 -21.32 23.63 -2.25
C VAL A 26 -21.53 22.45 -1.30
N ILE A 27 -22.48 22.56 -0.37
CA ILE A 27 -22.80 21.47 0.58
C ILE A 27 -23.31 20.25 -0.18
N GLY A 28 -24.22 20.43 -1.15
CA GLY A 28 -24.73 19.33 -1.98
C GLY A 28 -23.63 18.62 -2.77
N PHE A 29 -22.73 19.39 -3.39
CA PHE A 29 -21.59 18.85 -4.13
C PHE A 29 -20.61 18.11 -3.21
N SER A 30 -20.29 18.68 -2.04
CA SER A 30 -19.41 18.03 -1.05
C SER A 30 -20.01 16.74 -0.52
N SER A 31 -21.34 16.74 -0.22
CA SER A 31 -22.06 15.55 0.24
C SER A 31 -22.09 14.45 -0.83
N TYR A 32 -22.24 14.82 -2.09
CA TYR A 32 -22.21 13.89 -3.22
C TYR A 32 -20.81 13.24 -3.37
N ASN A 33 -19.74 14.03 -3.28
CA ASN A 33 -18.37 13.50 -3.32
C ASN A 33 -18.09 12.57 -2.14
N LEU A 34 -18.52 12.91 -0.93
CA LEU A 34 -18.40 12.03 0.24
C LEU A 34 -19.16 10.72 0.05
N PHE A 35 -20.36 10.78 -0.56
CA PHE A 35 -21.12 9.57 -0.88
C PHE A 35 -20.39 8.68 -1.92
N LEU A 36 -19.78 9.27 -2.96
CA LEU A 36 -19.00 8.51 -3.94
C LEU A 36 -17.81 7.83 -3.28
N ILE A 37 -17.06 8.53 -2.45
CA ILE A 37 -15.92 7.97 -1.69
C ILE A 37 -16.40 6.82 -0.79
N TYR A 38 -17.51 7.01 -0.06
CA TYR A 38 -18.09 5.97 0.78
C TYR A 38 -18.49 4.74 -0.03
N LYS A 39 -19.10 4.93 -1.19
CA LYS A 39 -19.49 3.84 -2.09
C LYS A 39 -18.27 3.08 -2.60
N GLN A 40 -17.23 3.78 -3.08
CA GLN A 40 -15.97 3.16 -3.51
C GLN A 40 -15.34 2.31 -2.40
N ASN A 41 -15.27 2.84 -1.17
CA ASN A 41 -14.78 2.09 -0.01
C ASN A 41 -15.59 0.82 0.28
N GLN A 42 -16.91 0.86 0.09
CA GLN A 42 -17.77 -0.31 0.28
C GLN A 42 -17.56 -1.36 -0.82
N ASP A 43 -17.40 -0.93 -2.06
CA ASP A 43 -17.19 -1.83 -3.18
C ASP A 43 -15.79 -2.49 -3.09
N GLU A 44 -14.77 -1.74 -2.66
CA GLU A 44 -13.45 -2.28 -2.36
C GLU A 44 -13.48 -3.32 -1.22
N ARG A 45 -14.17 -3.01 -0.11
CA ARG A 45 -14.35 -3.96 0.99
C ARG A 45 -15.00 -5.26 0.54
N LYS A 46 -16.05 -5.17 -0.29
CA LYS A 46 -16.70 -6.37 -0.86
C LYS A 46 -15.76 -7.18 -1.74
N ALA A 47 -14.92 -6.51 -2.55
CA ALA A 47 -13.93 -7.19 -3.37
C ALA A 47 -12.87 -7.89 -2.52
N LEU A 48 -12.37 -7.21 -1.47
CA LEU A 48 -11.44 -7.79 -0.49
C LEU A 48 -12.11 -8.89 0.34
N ASP A 49 -13.37 -8.72 0.75
CA ASP A 49 -14.15 -9.74 1.49
C ASP A 49 -14.39 -10.98 0.62
N ALA A 50 -14.58 -10.83 -0.69
CA ALA A 50 -14.68 -11.96 -1.61
C ALA A 50 -13.35 -12.75 -1.66
N ILE A 51 -12.21 -12.05 -1.65
CA ILE A 51 -10.87 -12.66 -1.56
C ILE A 51 -10.64 -13.26 -0.18
N ASN A 52 -10.96 -12.52 0.88
CA ASN A 52 -10.81 -12.97 2.27
C ASN A 52 -11.76 -14.12 2.60
N SER A 53 -12.97 -14.19 2.01
CA SER A 53 -13.88 -15.31 2.19
C SER A 53 -13.31 -16.64 1.65
N VAL A 54 -12.34 -16.57 0.74
CA VAL A 54 -11.57 -17.75 0.30
C VAL A 54 -10.58 -18.15 1.41
N ILE A 55 -10.12 -17.18 2.21
CA ILE A 55 -9.15 -17.35 3.30
C ILE A 55 -9.85 -17.78 4.60
N ASP A 56 -11.00 -17.18 4.96
CA ASP A 56 -11.70 -17.35 6.24
C ASP A 56 -12.37 -18.73 6.44
N LYS A 57 -12.63 -19.49 5.38
CA LYS A 57 -13.20 -20.85 5.53
C LYS A 57 -12.32 -21.85 6.26
N LYS A 58 -11.11 -21.45 6.67
CA LYS A 58 -10.11 -22.30 7.31
C LYS A 58 -10.21 -22.36 8.84
N ASP A 59 -10.75 -21.32 9.49
CA ASP A 59 -10.81 -21.24 10.95
C ASP A 59 -11.69 -22.31 11.60
N ASP A 60 -12.66 -22.85 10.86
CA ASP A 60 -13.52 -23.92 11.37
C ASP A 60 -12.87 -25.32 11.36
N LEU A 61 -11.81 -25.52 10.57
CA LEU A 61 -11.12 -26.82 10.44
C LEU A 61 -9.92 -27.00 11.41
N ILE A 62 -9.42 -25.92 12.03
CA ILE A 62 -8.22 -25.95 12.89
C ILE A 62 -8.57 -26.23 14.36
N LYS A 63 -9.83 -26.25 14.76
CA LYS A 63 -10.24 -26.46 16.15
C LYS A 63 -10.02 -27.87 16.71
N GLU A 64 -9.52 -28.83 15.93
CA GLU A 64 -9.37 -30.23 16.36
C GLU A 64 -7.94 -30.76 16.60
N SER A 65 -6.88 -29.93 16.53
CA SER A 65 -5.53 -30.43 16.85
C SER A 65 -4.92 -29.72 18.07
N ASN A 66 -4.82 -30.43 19.16
CA ASN A 66 -4.11 -30.05 20.41
C ASN A 66 -2.59 -30.01 20.18
N ILE A 67 -2.05 -28.96 19.62
CA ILE A 67 -0.62 -28.67 19.65
C ILE A 67 -0.42 -27.21 20.06
N THR A 68 0.15 -26.98 21.24
CA THR A 68 0.47 -25.67 21.78
C THR A 68 1.74 -25.14 21.10
N ILE A 69 1.59 -24.48 19.96
CA ILE A 69 2.62 -23.62 19.40
C ILE A 69 2.29 -22.19 19.83
N PRO A 70 3.26 -21.35 20.22
CA PRO A 70 2.97 -19.95 20.56
C PRO A 70 2.22 -19.33 19.37
N LYS A 71 1.04 -18.81 19.65
CA LYS A 71 0.09 -18.26 18.68
C LYS A 71 0.69 -17.07 17.91
N LEU A 72 1.43 -17.35 16.87
CA LEU A 72 1.65 -16.41 15.77
C LEU A 72 0.45 -16.59 14.83
N SER A 73 -0.67 -15.98 15.18
CA SER A 73 -1.91 -16.12 14.43
C SER A 73 -1.95 -15.10 13.31
N LEU A 74 -1.11 -15.31 12.31
CA LEU A 74 -1.33 -14.74 10.99
C LEU A 74 -1.85 -15.86 10.10
N GLN A 75 -2.96 -15.61 9.44
CA GLN A 75 -3.46 -16.49 8.40
C GLN A 75 -2.36 -16.66 7.35
N THR A 76 -1.77 -17.82 7.28
CA THR A 76 -0.79 -18.15 6.26
C THR A 76 -1.53 -18.41 4.96
N ILE A 77 -1.23 -17.63 3.91
CA ILE A 77 -1.81 -17.85 2.57
C ILE A 77 -1.29 -19.18 2.03
N THR A 78 -2.20 -20.08 1.66
CA THR A 78 -1.86 -21.32 0.98
C THR A 78 -1.68 -21.10 -0.51
N HIS A 79 -0.99 -22.04 -1.17
CA HIS A 79 -0.85 -22.00 -2.63
C HIS A 79 -2.22 -22.01 -3.33
N ASP A 80 -3.16 -22.84 -2.86
CA ASP A 80 -4.52 -22.93 -3.44
C ASP A 80 -5.31 -21.63 -3.30
N GLU A 81 -5.17 -20.93 -2.17
CA GLU A 81 -5.80 -19.62 -1.96
C GLU A 81 -5.24 -18.58 -2.93
N LEU A 82 -3.93 -18.55 -3.14
CA LEU A 82 -3.31 -17.68 -4.14
C LEU A 82 -3.78 -18.02 -5.56
N MET A 83 -3.87 -19.30 -5.89
CA MET A 83 -4.35 -19.72 -7.23
C MET A 83 -5.80 -19.31 -7.47
N LYS A 84 -6.67 -19.37 -6.45
CA LYS A 84 -8.05 -18.85 -6.55
C LYS A 84 -8.10 -17.33 -6.76
N MET A 85 -7.20 -16.57 -6.14
CA MET A 85 -7.07 -15.12 -6.41
C MET A 85 -6.67 -14.88 -7.89
N LYS A 86 -5.78 -15.71 -8.44
CA LYS A 86 -5.40 -15.64 -9.87
C LYS A 86 -6.54 -16.04 -10.82
N GLU A 87 -7.48 -16.85 -10.38
CA GLU A 87 -8.70 -17.13 -11.16
C GLU A 87 -9.62 -15.90 -11.25
N VAL A 88 -9.67 -15.10 -10.16
CA VAL A 88 -10.44 -13.82 -10.13
C VAL A 88 -9.77 -12.77 -11.01
N ASN A 89 -8.43 -12.65 -10.91
CA ASN A 89 -7.65 -11.71 -11.70
C ASN A 89 -6.29 -12.32 -12.08
N LYS A 90 -6.07 -12.52 -13.37
CA LYS A 90 -4.83 -13.12 -13.91
C LYS A 90 -3.58 -12.29 -13.68
N ASP A 91 -3.74 -10.99 -13.42
CA ASP A 91 -2.64 -10.08 -13.12
C ASP A 91 -2.10 -10.25 -11.69
N VAL A 92 -2.77 -11.03 -10.82
CA VAL A 92 -2.27 -11.37 -9.48
C VAL A 92 -1.00 -12.22 -9.63
N ILE A 93 0.11 -11.70 -9.09
CA ILE A 93 1.41 -12.37 -9.07
C ILE A 93 1.79 -12.88 -7.69
N GLY A 94 1.09 -12.43 -6.64
CA GLY A 94 1.38 -12.84 -5.28
C GLY A 94 0.50 -12.14 -4.25
N TYR A 95 0.84 -12.38 -2.98
CA TYR A 95 0.20 -11.78 -1.83
C TYR A 95 1.26 -11.30 -0.83
N LEU A 96 1.17 -10.05 -0.40
CA LEU A 96 2.09 -9.43 0.55
C LEU A 96 1.44 -9.30 1.91
N GLN A 97 2.10 -9.82 2.95
CA GLN A 97 1.57 -9.80 4.30
C GLN A 97 2.65 -9.48 5.32
N PHE A 98 2.38 -8.50 6.19
CA PHE A 98 3.19 -8.25 7.39
C PHE A 98 2.76 -9.19 8.50
N ASP A 99 3.71 -9.68 9.31
CA ASP A 99 3.44 -10.57 10.45
C ASP A 99 2.46 -9.96 11.46
N SER A 100 2.46 -8.65 11.58
CA SER A 100 1.56 -7.89 12.45
C SER A 100 0.16 -7.67 11.87
N GLY A 101 -0.02 -7.94 10.57
CA GLY A 101 -1.22 -7.53 9.83
C GLY A 101 -1.24 -6.06 9.40
N LEU A 102 -0.13 -5.33 9.54
CA LEU A 102 -0.02 -3.93 9.12
C LEU A 102 -0.43 -3.72 7.67
N ILE A 103 -0.03 -4.64 6.80
CA ILE A 103 -0.43 -4.75 5.40
C ILE A 103 -0.73 -6.21 5.10
N SER A 104 -1.80 -6.44 4.35
CA SER A 104 -2.24 -7.76 3.92
C SER A 104 -3.01 -7.59 2.61
N GLU A 105 -2.28 -7.64 1.47
CA GLU A 105 -2.79 -7.20 0.17
C GLU A 105 -2.37 -8.14 -0.95
N PRO A 106 -3.27 -8.43 -1.91
CA PRO A 106 -2.86 -9.05 -3.18
C PRO A 106 -1.95 -8.10 -3.94
N VAL A 107 -0.97 -8.65 -4.64
CA VAL A 107 -0.03 -7.91 -5.49
C VAL A 107 -0.31 -8.28 -6.94
N VAL A 108 -0.55 -7.28 -7.76
CA VAL A 108 -0.79 -7.44 -9.20
C VAL A 108 0.38 -6.89 -10.02
N GLN A 109 0.45 -7.24 -11.30
CA GLN A 109 1.42 -6.68 -12.24
C GLN A 109 0.84 -6.61 -13.64
N THR A 110 1.04 -5.47 -14.33
CA THR A 110 0.69 -5.28 -15.74
C THR A 110 1.88 -4.78 -16.53
N THR A 111 1.64 -4.48 -17.80
CA THR A 111 2.65 -3.91 -18.72
C THR A 111 2.92 -2.43 -18.51
N ASN A 112 2.24 -1.77 -17.57
CA ASN A 112 2.47 -0.36 -17.21
C ASN A 112 2.33 -0.15 -15.69
N ASN A 113 2.92 0.95 -15.17
CA ASN A 113 2.88 1.29 -13.75
C ASN A 113 1.75 2.27 -13.39
N GLU A 114 0.77 2.48 -14.27
CA GLU A 114 -0.31 3.46 -14.06
C GLU A 114 -1.67 2.80 -13.86
N TYR A 115 -1.91 1.65 -14.51
CA TYR A 115 -3.21 1.00 -14.54
C TYR A 115 -3.76 0.77 -13.12
N TYR A 116 -3.01 0.08 -12.27
CA TYR A 116 -3.43 -0.24 -10.90
C TYR A 116 -3.27 0.90 -9.90
N LEU A 117 -2.83 2.09 -10.32
CA LEU A 117 -3.01 3.29 -9.53
C LEU A 117 -4.48 3.67 -9.38
N TYR A 118 -5.31 3.33 -10.37
CA TYR A 118 -6.71 3.77 -10.46
C TYR A 118 -7.69 2.62 -10.73
N HIS A 119 -7.26 1.37 -10.54
CA HIS A 119 -8.14 0.20 -10.75
C HIS A 119 -8.02 -0.76 -9.56
N ASP A 120 -9.19 -1.28 -9.15
CA ASP A 120 -9.25 -2.34 -8.16
C ASP A 120 -8.90 -3.71 -8.77
N ILE A 121 -8.91 -4.75 -7.92
CA ILE A 121 -8.58 -6.12 -8.33
C ILE A 121 -9.57 -6.70 -9.35
N ASN A 122 -10.77 -6.17 -9.47
CA ASN A 122 -11.79 -6.57 -10.45
C ASN A 122 -11.74 -5.72 -11.72
N HIS A 123 -10.69 -4.93 -11.94
CA HIS A 123 -10.51 -3.99 -13.04
C HIS A 123 -11.51 -2.81 -13.06
N GLY A 124 -12.25 -2.60 -11.96
CA GLY A 124 -13.11 -1.43 -11.76
C GLY A 124 -12.28 -0.19 -11.45
N TYR A 125 -12.74 0.99 -11.93
CA TYR A 125 -12.10 2.25 -11.54
C TYR A 125 -12.22 2.47 -10.03
N ASN A 126 -11.10 2.76 -9.38
CA ASN A 126 -11.02 3.01 -7.95
C ASN A 126 -9.82 3.93 -7.65
N ASP A 127 -10.08 5.07 -7.01
CA ASP A 127 -9.04 6.06 -6.65
C ASP A 127 -7.99 5.52 -5.66
N PHE A 128 -8.25 4.40 -4.99
CA PHE A 128 -7.30 3.74 -4.09
C PHE A 128 -6.41 2.71 -4.78
N GLY A 129 -6.76 2.31 -5.99
CA GLY A 129 -6.00 1.36 -6.79
C GLY A 129 -5.84 -0.01 -6.13
N THR A 130 -4.83 -0.75 -6.56
CA THR A 130 -4.40 -2.04 -5.99
C THR A 130 -2.88 -2.00 -5.81
N VAL A 131 -2.34 -2.74 -4.84
CA VAL A 131 -0.88 -2.88 -4.70
C VAL A 131 -0.32 -3.60 -5.92
N PHE A 132 0.70 -3.03 -6.55
CA PHE A 132 1.27 -3.59 -7.78
C PHE A 132 2.80 -3.57 -7.79
N MET A 133 3.38 -4.54 -8.48
CA MET A 133 4.82 -4.62 -8.72
C MET A 133 5.19 -3.83 -9.99
N ASN A 134 6.38 -3.25 -10.00
CA ASN A 134 6.92 -2.53 -11.15
C ASN A 134 6.83 -3.40 -12.42
N LYS A 135 6.36 -2.81 -13.51
CA LYS A 135 6.13 -3.49 -14.79
C LYS A 135 7.37 -4.19 -15.37
N ASP A 136 8.57 -3.67 -15.07
CA ASP A 136 9.84 -4.18 -15.56
C ASP A 136 10.46 -5.23 -14.62
N ASN A 137 9.88 -5.47 -13.42
CA ASN A 137 10.34 -6.50 -12.51
C ASN A 137 10.00 -7.90 -13.02
N THR A 138 10.94 -8.79 -12.79
CA THR A 138 10.71 -10.24 -12.71
C THR A 138 10.85 -10.70 -11.26
N LEU A 139 10.26 -11.83 -10.89
CA LEU A 139 10.39 -12.37 -9.53
C LEU A 139 11.84 -12.76 -9.16
N GLU A 140 12.77 -12.80 -10.12
CA GLU A 140 14.17 -13.18 -9.89
C GLU A 140 15.12 -11.98 -9.75
N ASP A 141 14.62 -10.75 -9.90
CA ASP A 141 15.43 -9.55 -9.76
C ASP A 141 16.01 -9.40 -8.35
N THR A 142 17.05 -8.59 -8.21
CA THR A 142 17.68 -8.29 -6.93
C THR A 142 16.76 -7.49 -6.02
N ASN A 143 16.03 -6.51 -6.60
CA ASN A 143 15.08 -5.64 -5.92
C ASN A 143 13.69 -5.80 -6.54
N LEU A 144 12.73 -6.26 -5.76
CA LEU A 144 11.33 -6.28 -6.15
C LEU A 144 10.68 -4.98 -5.69
N VAL A 145 10.31 -4.11 -6.64
CA VAL A 145 9.72 -2.81 -6.34
C VAL A 145 8.21 -2.88 -6.41
N MET A 146 7.54 -2.53 -5.32
CA MET A 146 6.10 -2.53 -5.21
C MET A 146 5.56 -1.16 -4.81
N TYR A 147 4.41 -0.81 -5.36
CA TYR A 147 3.72 0.46 -5.17
C TYR A 147 2.33 0.24 -4.59
N GLY A 148 1.92 1.18 -3.75
CA GLY A 148 0.56 1.23 -3.24
C GLY A 148 0.22 2.64 -2.78
N HIS A 149 -1.04 3.05 -2.93
CA HIS A 149 -1.47 4.37 -2.50
C HIS A 149 -1.33 4.57 -0.98
N ALA A 150 -1.03 5.82 -0.59
CA ALA A 150 -1.31 6.32 0.75
C ALA A 150 -2.74 6.88 0.75
N GLY A 151 -3.69 6.15 1.31
CA GLY A 151 -5.05 6.69 1.47
C GLY A 151 -5.05 7.92 2.36
N VAL A 152 -5.79 8.95 1.96
CA VAL A 152 -5.98 10.19 2.75
C VAL A 152 -6.97 9.96 3.88
N TYR A 153 -7.81 8.92 3.79
CA TYR A 153 -8.88 8.63 4.73
C TYR A 153 -8.61 7.33 5.50
N ALA A 154 -8.88 7.34 6.80
CA ALA A 154 -8.79 6.16 7.66
C ALA A 154 -9.63 5.00 7.10
N GLY A 155 -9.01 3.86 6.85
CA GLY A 155 -9.65 2.64 6.34
C GLY A 155 -9.21 2.20 4.94
N THR A 156 -8.44 3.00 4.21
CA THR A 156 -7.78 2.57 2.97
C THR A 156 -6.43 1.98 3.34
N GLN A 157 -6.31 0.66 3.26
CA GLN A 157 -5.12 0.00 3.79
C GLN A 157 -3.95 0.09 2.82
N LYS A 158 -4.03 -0.41 1.63
CA LYS A 158 -2.91 -0.43 0.68
C LYS A 158 -1.55 -0.26 1.38
N PHE A 159 -0.74 0.69 0.95
CA PHE A 159 0.52 1.03 1.63
C PHE A 159 0.43 2.25 2.57
N SER A 160 -0.78 2.74 2.84
CA SER A 160 -1.02 3.88 3.74
C SER A 160 -0.35 3.71 5.11
N ASN A 161 -0.42 2.50 5.67
CA ASN A 161 0.12 2.18 6.98
C ASN A 161 1.66 2.19 7.05
N LEU A 162 2.38 2.17 5.91
CA LEU A 162 3.84 2.34 5.93
C LEU A 162 4.26 3.69 6.51
N ASN A 163 3.40 4.71 6.44
CA ASN A 163 3.65 6.01 7.06
C ASN A 163 3.82 5.93 8.58
N THR A 164 3.20 4.96 9.25
CA THR A 164 3.30 4.79 10.71
C THR A 164 4.68 4.32 11.15
N LEU A 165 5.46 3.72 10.24
CA LEU A 165 6.80 3.22 10.51
C LEU A 165 7.85 4.33 10.50
N LEU A 166 7.56 5.46 9.82
CA LEU A 166 8.51 6.54 9.63
C LEU A 166 8.80 7.24 10.97
N ASN A 167 10.09 7.33 11.35
CA ASN A 167 10.55 7.91 12.61
C ASN A 167 9.93 7.29 13.88
N ASN A 168 9.43 6.06 13.80
CA ASN A 168 8.76 5.38 14.90
C ASN A 168 9.38 3.99 15.12
N TYR A 169 10.34 3.93 16.06
CA TYR A 169 11.06 2.69 16.35
C TYR A 169 10.14 1.60 16.94
N ASP A 170 9.16 1.97 17.74
CA ASP A 170 8.25 1.01 18.38
C ASP A 170 7.37 0.33 17.31
N GLU A 171 6.84 1.10 16.37
CA GLU A 171 6.08 0.53 15.24
C GLU A 171 6.99 -0.26 14.29
N TYR A 172 8.20 0.21 14.00
CA TYR A 172 9.18 -0.55 13.23
C TYR A 172 9.49 -1.90 13.87
N SER A 173 9.75 -1.94 15.20
CA SER A 173 10.13 -3.18 15.90
C SER A 173 9.01 -4.22 15.88
N LYS A 174 7.74 -3.80 16.00
CA LYS A 174 6.56 -4.67 15.95
C LYS A 174 6.27 -5.20 14.53
N ASN A 175 6.63 -4.42 13.51
CA ASN A 175 6.27 -4.64 12.12
C ASN A 175 7.48 -4.99 11.25
N SER A 176 8.57 -5.51 11.82
CA SER A 176 9.85 -5.70 11.12
C SER A 176 9.88 -6.85 10.12
N PHE A 177 8.90 -7.74 10.12
CA PHE A 177 8.85 -8.90 9.22
C PHE A 177 7.62 -8.87 8.32
N LEU A 178 7.83 -9.28 7.06
CA LEU A 178 6.78 -9.48 6.06
C LEU A 178 7.08 -10.69 5.19
N THR A 179 6.04 -11.23 4.59
CA THR A 179 6.11 -12.41 3.71
C THR A 179 5.47 -12.07 2.37
N PHE A 180 6.11 -12.44 1.28
CA PHE A 180 5.57 -12.39 -0.06
C PHE A 180 5.36 -13.80 -0.58
N TYR A 181 4.10 -14.15 -0.80
CA TYR A 181 3.64 -15.41 -1.35
C TYR A 181 3.53 -15.29 -2.86
N THR A 182 4.21 -16.16 -3.62
CA THR A 182 4.12 -16.20 -5.08
C THR A 182 3.56 -17.56 -5.53
N ASP A 183 3.26 -17.73 -6.80
CA ASP A 183 2.83 -19.02 -7.33
C ASP A 183 3.95 -20.11 -7.32
N LYS A 184 5.19 -19.71 -7.06
CA LYS A 184 6.36 -20.61 -7.06
C LYS A 184 6.87 -20.90 -5.66
N ASP A 185 6.91 -19.89 -4.80
CA ASP A 185 7.60 -19.93 -3.52
C ASP A 185 7.01 -18.95 -2.50
N VAL A 186 7.44 -19.11 -1.27
CA VAL A 186 7.17 -18.19 -0.16
C VAL A 186 8.48 -17.52 0.22
N ARG A 187 8.49 -16.19 0.32
CA ARG A 187 9.67 -15.37 0.60
C ARG A 187 9.45 -14.54 1.83
N ARG A 188 10.34 -14.66 2.79
CA ARG A 188 10.27 -13.88 4.02
C ARG A 188 11.32 -12.79 4.03
N TYR A 189 10.91 -11.60 4.46
CA TYR A 189 11.73 -10.41 4.48
C TYR A 189 11.78 -9.81 5.87
N GLN A 190 12.89 -9.14 6.18
CA GLN A 190 13.04 -8.30 7.36
C GLN A 190 13.36 -6.87 6.94
N ILE A 191 12.64 -5.89 7.46
CA ILE A 191 12.87 -4.48 7.16
C ILE A 191 14.28 -4.08 7.58
N SER A 192 15.01 -3.51 6.62
CA SER A 192 16.36 -2.98 6.81
C SER A 192 16.38 -1.47 6.86
N TYR A 193 15.58 -0.79 6.03
CA TYR A 193 15.58 0.67 5.91
C TYR A 193 14.17 1.21 5.76
N ILE A 194 13.94 2.39 6.38
CA ILE A 194 12.73 3.19 6.22
C ILE A 194 13.18 4.62 5.93
N ILE A 195 12.87 5.12 4.74
CA ILE A 195 13.39 6.37 4.21
C ILE A 195 12.22 7.28 3.82
N GLN A 196 12.25 8.54 4.25
CA GLN A 196 11.45 9.58 3.62
C GLN A 196 12.26 10.15 2.46
N ASN A 197 11.85 9.84 1.23
CA ASN A 197 12.54 10.33 0.04
C ASN A 197 11.87 11.60 -0.48
N ARG A 198 12.60 12.72 -0.39
CA ARG A 198 12.18 14.06 -0.86
C ARG A 198 12.79 14.40 -2.20
N ASP A 199 13.90 13.77 -2.54
CA ASP A 199 14.65 13.98 -3.78
C ASP A 199 14.77 12.65 -4.51
N LEU A 200 13.84 12.41 -5.45
CA LEU A 200 13.79 11.20 -6.25
C LEU A 200 15.01 11.06 -7.16
N ASP A 201 15.67 12.16 -7.53
CA ASP A 201 16.85 12.12 -8.39
C ASP A 201 18.09 11.69 -7.61
N ALA A 202 18.17 12.00 -6.32
CA ALA A 202 19.28 11.61 -5.46
C ALA A 202 19.27 10.12 -5.08
N PHE A 203 18.12 9.48 -5.07
CA PHE A 203 17.96 8.09 -4.66
C PHE A 203 17.00 7.32 -5.58
N ASN A 204 17.56 6.61 -6.54
CA ASN A 204 16.76 5.72 -7.39
C ASN A 204 16.46 4.38 -6.69
N HIS A 205 15.43 4.39 -5.84
CA HIS A 205 14.94 3.19 -5.15
C HIS A 205 14.28 2.18 -6.10
N GLN A 206 14.00 2.57 -7.36
CA GLN A 206 13.38 1.73 -8.38
C GLN A 206 14.39 0.89 -9.17
N THR A 207 15.68 0.97 -8.83
CA THR A 207 16.71 0.14 -9.47
C THR A 207 16.45 -1.34 -9.21
N LEU A 208 16.25 -2.14 -10.25
CA LEU A 208 15.89 -3.55 -10.16
C LEU A 208 17.13 -4.46 -10.03
N GLY A 209 18.24 -4.06 -10.67
CA GLY A 209 19.51 -4.76 -10.64
C GLY A 209 20.68 -3.81 -10.46
N PHE A 210 21.79 -4.31 -9.90
CA PHE A 210 22.94 -3.53 -9.52
C PHE A 210 24.25 -4.16 -10.00
N THR A 211 25.26 -3.32 -10.25
CA THR A 211 26.66 -3.71 -10.11
C THR A 211 27.09 -3.50 -8.65
N GLU A 212 28.22 -4.08 -8.25
CA GLU A 212 28.73 -3.89 -6.88
C GLU A 212 28.97 -2.41 -6.56
N GLU A 213 29.48 -1.64 -7.51
CA GLU A 213 29.75 -0.21 -7.37
C GLU A 213 28.44 0.61 -7.20
N THR A 214 27.45 0.37 -8.06
CA THR A 214 26.16 1.07 -7.97
C THR A 214 25.38 0.68 -6.74
N PHE A 215 25.48 -0.59 -6.30
CA PHE A 215 24.88 -1.05 -5.06
C PHE A 215 25.50 -0.37 -3.84
N LYS A 216 26.82 -0.19 -3.81
CA LYS A 216 27.51 0.48 -2.71
C LYS A 216 27.02 1.93 -2.57
N SER A 217 26.98 2.69 -3.66
CA SER A 217 26.51 4.09 -3.64
C SER A 217 25.05 4.18 -3.20
N TRP A 218 24.22 3.27 -3.69
CA TRP A 218 22.81 3.16 -3.30
C TRP A 218 22.66 2.82 -1.81
N LEU A 219 23.47 1.89 -1.29
CA LEU A 219 23.47 1.48 0.10
C LEU A 219 23.97 2.58 1.04
N ASP A 220 24.99 3.33 0.64
CA ASP A 220 25.52 4.47 1.39
C ASP A 220 24.43 5.55 1.56
N PHE A 221 23.65 5.80 0.51
CA PHE A 221 22.47 6.68 0.61
C PHE A 221 21.42 6.11 1.57
N ALA A 222 21.04 4.84 1.43
CA ALA A 222 20.06 4.21 2.30
C ALA A 222 20.47 4.25 3.78
N ASN A 223 21.73 3.98 4.08
CA ASN A 223 22.29 4.04 5.45
C ASN A 223 22.25 5.45 6.04
N SER A 224 22.49 6.48 5.23
CA SER A 224 22.56 7.88 5.70
C SER A 224 21.18 8.54 5.84
N HIS A 225 20.14 8.00 5.23
CA HIS A 225 18.80 8.59 5.18
C HIS A 225 17.70 7.75 5.87
N THR A 226 18.05 6.57 6.35
CA THR A 226 17.07 5.75 7.09
C THR A 226 16.68 6.39 8.41
N SER A 227 15.38 6.33 8.72
CA SER A 227 14.84 6.82 9.99
C SER A 227 14.94 5.81 11.14
N VAL A 228 15.44 4.61 10.87
CA VAL A 228 15.57 3.53 11.86
C VAL A 228 16.97 2.92 11.81
N THR A 229 17.46 2.45 12.96
CA THR A 229 18.69 1.64 12.99
C THR A 229 18.39 0.25 12.46
N SER A 230 19.00 -0.12 11.34
CA SER A 230 18.78 -1.41 10.71
C SER A 230 19.27 -2.56 11.62
N LEU A 231 18.38 -3.52 11.90
CA LEU A 231 18.72 -4.75 12.62
C LEU A 231 19.38 -5.79 11.69
N ASN A 232 19.17 -5.65 10.37
CA ASN A 232 19.70 -6.57 9.37
C ASN A 232 20.06 -5.80 8.10
N PRO A 233 21.20 -5.08 8.08
CA PRO A 233 21.60 -4.25 6.93
C PRO A 233 21.85 -5.10 5.70
N LEU A 234 21.57 -4.53 4.52
CA LEU A 234 21.84 -5.15 3.23
C LEU A 234 23.36 -5.25 2.96
N LYS A 235 23.73 -6.31 2.22
CA LYS A 235 25.06 -6.54 1.70
C LYS A 235 24.99 -6.84 0.21
N TRP A 236 26.09 -6.67 -0.49
CA TRP A 236 26.20 -7.09 -1.88
C TRP A 236 25.83 -8.58 -2.06
N GLY A 237 24.96 -8.83 -3.03
CA GLY A 237 24.42 -10.18 -3.30
C GLY A 237 23.11 -10.50 -2.55
N ASP A 238 22.67 -9.69 -1.59
CA ASP A 238 21.38 -9.88 -0.96
C ASP A 238 20.25 -9.56 -1.95
N LYS A 239 19.15 -10.31 -1.85
CA LYS A 239 17.86 -9.97 -2.48
C LYS A 239 17.01 -9.20 -1.49
N PHE A 240 16.17 -8.27 -1.99
CA PHE A 240 15.32 -7.44 -1.16
C PHE A 240 14.07 -6.97 -1.91
N ILE A 241 13.15 -6.44 -1.16
CA ILE A 241 11.92 -5.83 -1.66
C ILE A 241 11.89 -4.36 -1.25
N THR A 242 11.40 -3.51 -2.14
CA THR A 242 11.17 -2.08 -1.91
C THR A 242 9.69 -1.78 -2.01
N LEU A 243 9.10 -1.27 -0.94
CA LEU A 243 7.70 -0.85 -0.88
C LEU A 243 7.65 0.67 -0.89
N GLN A 244 6.90 1.26 -1.82
CA GLN A 244 6.75 2.70 -1.96
C GLN A 244 5.32 3.14 -1.80
N THR A 245 5.13 4.22 -1.04
CA THR A 245 3.87 4.97 -0.96
C THR A 245 4.13 6.47 -0.87
N CYS A 246 3.09 7.29 -1.07
CA CYS A 246 3.16 8.72 -0.79
C CYS A 246 3.16 8.97 0.72
N ILE A 247 3.73 10.12 1.15
CA ILE A 247 3.62 10.56 2.53
C ILE A 247 2.21 11.11 2.80
N HIS A 248 1.70 10.86 4.01
CA HIS A 248 0.44 11.48 4.44
C HIS A 248 0.60 13.01 4.54
N GLY A 249 -0.39 13.74 4.06
CA GLY A 249 -0.38 15.21 4.08
C GLY A 249 0.01 15.86 2.76
N GLY A 250 0.32 15.08 1.74
CA GLY A 250 0.54 15.57 0.37
C GLY A 250 2.00 15.90 0.06
N GLY A 251 2.22 16.32 -1.17
CA GLY A 251 3.54 16.58 -1.73
C GLY A 251 4.12 15.38 -2.49
N ASP A 252 5.29 15.59 -3.07
CA ASP A 252 5.98 14.57 -3.87
C ASP A 252 6.79 13.58 -3.03
N ASP A 253 6.85 13.81 -1.71
CA ASP A 253 7.58 12.97 -0.77
C ASP A 253 7.02 11.54 -0.76
N LYS A 254 7.93 10.57 -0.69
CA LYS A 254 7.61 9.14 -0.62
C LYS A 254 8.12 8.53 0.67
N VAL A 255 7.36 7.57 1.20
CA VAL A 255 7.84 6.63 2.20
C VAL A 255 8.34 5.40 1.46
N ILE A 256 9.60 5.06 1.66
CA ILE A 256 10.28 3.91 1.07
C ILE A 256 10.64 2.96 2.19
N VAL A 257 10.12 1.74 2.15
CA VAL A 257 10.47 0.65 3.07
C VAL A 257 11.25 -0.41 2.29
N ILE A 258 12.46 -0.69 2.73
CA ILE A 258 13.34 -1.68 2.10
C ILE A 258 13.51 -2.84 3.06
N ALA A 259 13.20 -4.06 2.61
CA ALA A 259 13.29 -5.25 3.43
C ALA A 259 14.13 -6.32 2.75
N LYS A 260 15.13 -6.84 3.48
CA LYS A 260 16.04 -7.90 3.05
C LYS A 260 15.35 -9.25 3.06
N GLU A 261 15.52 -10.05 2.00
CA GLU A 261 15.11 -11.45 1.98
C GLU A 261 15.95 -12.24 2.99
N VAL A 262 15.29 -12.85 3.96
CA VAL A 262 15.94 -13.64 5.02
C VAL A 262 15.67 -15.14 4.89
N TRP A 263 14.63 -15.50 4.13
CA TRP A 263 14.30 -16.89 3.86
C TRP A 263 13.45 -17.02 2.60
N ARG A 264 13.63 -18.12 1.88
CA ARG A 264 12.81 -18.55 0.74
C ARG A 264 12.61 -20.05 0.78
N GLY A 265 11.40 -20.51 0.51
CA GLY A 265 11.06 -21.93 0.49
C GLY A 265 9.72 -22.21 -0.16
N ASN A 266 9.29 -23.46 -0.07
CA ASN A 266 7.99 -23.88 -0.58
C ASN A 266 6.89 -23.57 0.43
N TYR A 267 5.63 -23.58 -0.02
CA TYR A 267 4.48 -23.59 0.86
C TYR A 267 4.56 -24.77 1.85
N ALA A 268 4.13 -24.53 3.09
CA ALA A 268 3.95 -25.63 4.02
C ALA A 268 2.82 -26.55 3.51
N ASN A 269 3.10 -27.85 3.44
CA ASN A 269 2.11 -28.86 3.08
C ASN A 269 1.06 -29.02 4.17
#